data_e9fd177a34f755827eff9ea2f4ac5711
#
_entry.id   e9fd177a34f755827eff9ea2f4ac5711
#
_cell.length_a   1.000
_cell.length_b   1.000
_cell.length_c   1.000
_cell.angle_alpha   90.00
_cell.angle_beta   90.00
_cell.angle_gamma   90.00
#
_symmetry.space_group_name_H-M   'P 1'
#
loop_
_entity.id
_entity.type
_entity.pdbx_description
1 polymer ?
#
loop_
_entity_poly.entity_id
_entity_poly.type
_entity_poly.pdbx_seq_one_letter_code
_entity_poly.pdbx_strand_id
1 'polypeptide(L)'
;VPLTIRPYHPSDLGAIYRICLLTGEAGGDSSHLYRNPDLLAHLYAGPYPVADPGSTFVAADEQGVVGYIVATADSAGFERWREEHWWPVLRTQYPPVDDPGDGSQDHVLIARFHETWPTDEPYFAAYPAHMHIDLLPRAQGQGLGRRLVETLAAALRERGVTGLHLGVSSNNPGAITFYGRVGFRLIEETPWGRMLGLDLT
;
A
#
# COMPACT_ATOMS: atom_id res chain seq x y z
N VAL A 1 -25.83 6.50 -0.51
CA VAL A 1 -25.59 5.95 0.83
C VAL A 1 -24.27 6.52 1.35
N PRO A 2 -24.19 6.92 2.61
CA PRO A 2 -23.00 7.54 3.15
C PRO A 2 -21.85 6.53 3.16
N LEU A 3 -20.70 6.93 2.58
CA LEU A 3 -19.44 6.22 2.68
C LEU A 3 -18.92 6.31 4.13
N THR A 4 -18.65 5.17 4.74
CA THR A 4 -18.11 5.05 6.11
C THR A 4 -16.66 4.61 6.06
N ILE A 5 -15.84 5.15 6.98
CA ILE A 5 -14.49 4.67 7.24
C ILE A 5 -14.52 3.96 8.59
N ARG A 6 -13.94 2.76 8.64
CA ARG A 6 -13.85 1.96 9.85
C ARG A 6 -12.52 1.20 9.92
N PRO A 7 -12.12 0.73 11.10
CA PRO A 7 -11.01 -0.20 11.23
C PRO A 7 -11.22 -1.45 10.35
N TYR A 8 -10.11 -2.02 9.91
CA TYR A 8 -10.06 -3.29 9.21
C TYR A 8 -10.66 -4.42 10.06
N HIS A 9 -11.34 -5.33 9.39
CA HIS A 9 -11.74 -6.62 9.94
C HIS A 9 -11.20 -7.75 9.04
N PRO A 10 -10.79 -8.92 9.56
CA PRO A 10 -10.22 -10.00 8.72
C PRO A 10 -11.06 -10.41 7.52
N SER A 11 -12.38 -10.26 7.57
CA SER A 11 -13.26 -10.51 6.42
C SER A 11 -13.08 -9.52 5.25
N ASP A 12 -12.38 -8.40 5.46
CA ASP A 12 -12.13 -7.40 4.43
C ASP A 12 -10.92 -7.75 3.55
N LEU A 13 -10.08 -8.73 3.96
CA LEU A 13 -8.83 -9.04 3.28
C LEU A 13 -9.04 -9.36 1.80
N GLY A 14 -10.03 -10.16 1.46
CA GLY A 14 -10.37 -10.47 0.07
C GLY A 14 -10.78 -9.24 -0.75
N ALA A 15 -11.46 -8.27 -0.12
CA ALA A 15 -11.78 -7.00 -0.77
C ALA A 15 -10.54 -6.13 -0.99
N ILE A 16 -9.61 -6.09 -0.03
CA ILE A 16 -8.32 -5.39 -0.15
C ILE A 16 -7.53 -5.94 -1.34
N TYR A 17 -7.42 -7.29 -1.47
CA TYR A 17 -6.75 -7.93 -2.59
C TYR A 17 -7.36 -7.53 -3.94
N ARG A 18 -8.69 -7.64 -4.03
CA ARG A 18 -9.41 -7.27 -5.25
C ARG A 18 -9.23 -5.79 -5.61
N ILE A 19 -9.31 -4.88 -4.64
CA ILE A 19 -9.14 -3.44 -4.87
C ILE A 19 -7.71 -3.14 -5.30
N CYS A 20 -6.70 -3.74 -4.66
CA CYS A 20 -5.30 -3.59 -5.04
C CYS A 20 -5.10 -3.91 -6.53
N LEU A 21 -5.66 -5.03 -7.01
CA LEU A 21 -5.59 -5.41 -8.43
C LEU A 21 -6.33 -4.41 -9.34
N LEU A 22 -7.54 -3.99 -8.94
CA LEU A 22 -8.38 -3.10 -9.76
C LEU A 22 -7.92 -1.63 -9.76
N THR A 23 -6.85 -1.31 -9.03
CA THR A 23 -6.29 0.05 -8.94
C THR A 23 -4.78 0.09 -9.15
N GLY A 24 -4.15 -1.06 -9.43
CA GLY A 24 -2.69 -1.23 -9.47
C GLY A 24 -1.98 -0.52 -10.62
N GLU A 25 -2.70 -0.13 -11.68
CA GLU A 25 -2.13 0.61 -12.80
C GLU A 25 -2.42 2.11 -12.66
N ALA A 26 -1.62 2.79 -11.83
CA ALA A 26 -1.77 4.23 -11.57
C ALA A 26 -3.20 4.66 -11.18
N GLY A 27 -3.90 3.82 -10.42
CA GLY A 27 -5.31 4.01 -10.02
C GLY A 27 -6.33 3.38 -10.95
N GLY A 28 -5.88 2.74 -12.03
CA GLY A 28 -6.68 1.97 -12.98
C GLY A 28 -6.56 0.46 -12.79
N ASP A 29 -7.40 -0.28 -13.50
CA ASP A 29 -7.47 -1.74 -13.45
C ASP A 29 -6.20 -2.38 -14.07
N SER A 30 -5.46 -3.11 -13.25
CA SER A 30 -4.24 -3.85 -13.65
C SER A 30 -4.47 -5.36 -13.87
N SER A 31 -5.72 -5.83 -13.84
CA SER A 31 -6.04 -7.25 -13.99
C SER A 31 -5.58 -7.87 -15.31
N HIS A 32 -5.45 -7.06 -16.34
CA HIS A 32 -4.95 -7.49 -17.64
C HIS A 32 -3.43 -7.74 -17.68
N LEU A 33 -2.68 -7.26 -16.68
CA LEU A 33 -1.23 -7.41 -16.59
C LEU A 33 -0.82 -8.73 -15.92
N TYR A 34 -1.70 -9.32 -15.11
CA TYR A 34 -1.38 -10.47 -14.26
C TYR A 34 -2.32 -11.62 -14.52
N ARG A 35 -1.77 -12.84 -14.62
CA ARG A 35 -2.56 -14.08 -14.65
C ARG A 35 -2.97 -14.50 -13.25
N ASN A 36 -2.08 -14.32 -12.28
CA ASN A 36 -2.40 -14.55 -10.89
C ASN A 36 -2.83 -13.25 -10.22
N PRO A 37 -4.13 -13.11 -9.87
CA PRO A 37 -4.70 -11.89 -9.34
C PRO A 37 -4.19 -11.51 -7.95
N ASP A 38 -3.52 -12.43 -7.24
CA ASP A 38 -3.12 -12.23 -5.84
C ASP A 38 -1.71 -11.62 -5.69
N LEU A 39 -0.83 -11.76 -6.70
CA LEU A 39 0.59 -11.39 -6.61
C LEU A 39 0.79 -9.92 -6.22
N LEU A 40 0.04 -9.01 -6.82
CA LEU A 40 0.18 -7.59 -6.55
C LEU A 40 -0.14 -7.27 -5.08
N ALA A 41 -1.22 -7.84 -4.57
CA ALA A 41 -1.64 -7.63 -3.19
C ALA A 41 -0.73 -8.35 -2.18
N HIS A 42 -0.15 -9.48 -2.52
CA HIS A 42 0.89 -10.12 -1.69
C HIS A 42 2.08 -9.18 -1.43
N LEU A 43 2.38 -8.29 -2.37
CA LEU A 43 3.49 -7.34 -2.24
C LEU A 43 3.08 -6.05 -1.53
N TYR A 44 1.95 -5.45 -1.92
CA TYR A 44 1.62 -4.06 -1.60
C TYR A 44 0.44 -3.86 -0.64
N ALA A 45 -0.34 -4.89 -0.32
CA ALA A 45 -1.55 -4.71 0.50
C ALA A 45 -1.72 -5.76 1.60
N GLY A 46 -1.60 -7.03 1.28
CA GLY A 46 -1.90 -8.16 2.17
C GLY A 46 -1.09 -8.23 3.45
N PRO A 47 0.23 -8.00 3.44
CA PRO A 47 1.05 -8.15 4.65
C PRO A 47 0.71 -7.11 5.74
N TYR A 48 0.25 -5.92 5.37
CA TYR A 48 0.00 -4.82 6.32
C TYR A 48 -1.07 -5.14 7.36
N PRO A 49 -2.32 -5.51 6.99
CA PRO A 49 -3.35 -5.83 7.97
C PRO A 49 -3.05 -7.08 8.79
N VAL A 50 -2.13 -7.93 8.32
CA VAL A 50 -1.68 -9.12 9.07
C VAL A 50 -0.63 -8.74 10.10
N ALA A 51 0.32 -7.88 9.74
CA ALA A 51 1.40 -7.45 10.64
C ALA A 51 0.94 -6.34 11.60
N ASP A 52 0.19 -5.35 11.11
CA ASP A 52 -0.24 -4.17 11.87
C ASP A 52 -1.72 -3.82 11.58
N PRO A 53 -2.68 -4.63 12.07
CA PRO A 53 -4.11 -4.38 11.83
C PRO A 53 -4.59 -3.03 12.39
N GLY A 54 -3.92 -2.50 13.42
CA GLY A 54 -4.24 -1.20 14.02
C GLY A 54 -3.93 0.01 13.13
N SER A 55 -3.14 -0.17 12.07
CA SER A 55 -2.82 0.83 11.06
C SER A 55 -3.54 0.59 9.72
N THR A 56 -4.63 -0.18 9.74
CA THR A 56 -5.41 -0.50 8.54
C THR A 56 -6.86 -0.06 8.69
N PHE A 57 -7.35 0.70 7.71
CA PHE A 57 -8.74 1.17 7.65
C PHE A 57 -9.33 0.90 6.28
N VAL A 58 -10.62 0.64 6.25
CA VAL A 58 -11.39 0.44 5.02
C VAL A 58 -12.48 1.48 4.89
N ALA A 59 -12.76 1.86 3.65
CA ALA A 59 -13.93 2.65 3.28
C ALA A 59 -14.97 1.73 2.67
N ALA A 60 -16.21 1.80 3.14
CA ALA A 60 -17.28 0.94 2.70
C ALA A 60 -18.59 1.71 2.45
N ASP A 61 -19.38 1.20 1.51
CA ASP A 61 -20.77 1.57 1.25
C ASP A 61 -21.68 0.34 1.41
N GLU A 62 -22.95 0.43 1.00
CA GLU A 62 -23.89 -0.69 1.05
C GLU A 62 -23.52 -1.89 0.16
N GLN A 63 -22.64 -1.68 -0.84
CA GLN A 63 -22.14 -2.74 -1.72
C GLN A 63 -20.86 -3.39 -1.18
N GLY A 64 -20.33 -2.91 -0.05
CA GLY A 64 -19.14 -3.43 0.60
C GLY A 64 -17.95 -2.47 0.57
N VAL A 65 -16.74 -3.02 0.71
CA VAL A 65 -15.50 -2.23 0.73
C VAL A 65 -15.20 -1.65 -0.65
N VAL A 66 -14.94 -0.33 -0.70
CA VAL A 66 -14.66 0.44 -1.92
C VAL A 66 -13.27 1.04 -1.95
N GLY A 67 -12.54 0.94 -0.86
CA GLY A 67 -11.17 1.41 -0.75
C GLY A 67 -10.58 1.07 0.60
N TYR A 68 -9.28 1.23 0.70
CA TYR A 68 -8.53 0.97 1.91
C TYR A 68 -7.35 1.93 2.05
N ILE A 69 -6.84 2.05 3.27
CA ILE A 69 -5.51 2.50 3.59
C ILE A 69 -4.87 1.45 4.48
N VAL A 70 -3.69 0.97 4.10
CA VAL A 70 -2.89 0.01 4.86
C VAL A 70 -1.55 0.64 5.19
N ALA A 71 -1.07 0.41 6.39
CA ALA A 71 0.17 1.00 6.86
C ALA A 71 0.86 0.12 7.91
N THR A 72 2.11 0.46 8.18
CA THR A 72 2.82 0.05 9.37
C THR A 72 3.32 1.29 10.11
N ALA A 73 3.38 1.21 11.44
CA ALA A 73 3.94 2.27 12.28
C ALA A 73 5.48 2.24 12.33
N ASP A 74 6.12 1.13 11.96
CA ASP A 74 7.56 0.90 11.97
C ASP A 74 7.97 0.16 10.69
N SER A 75 8.49 0.88 9.72
CA SER A 75 8.93 0.33 8.43
C SER A 75 10.03 -0.70 8.58
N ALA A 76 11.04 -0.41 9.39
CA ALA A 76 12.16 -1.31 9.64
C ALA A 76 11.71 -2.63 10.30
N GLY A 77 10.83 -2.52 11.30
CA GLY A 77 10.24 -3.67 11.98
C GLY A 77 9.35 -4.50 11.04
N PHE A 78 8.59 -3.83 10.19
CA PHE A 78 7.74 -4.47 9.20
C PHE A 78 8.54 -5.27 8.17
N GLU A 79 9.65 -4.72 7.66
CA GLU A 79 10.50 -5.44 6.71
C GLU A 79 11.14 -6.68 7.34
N ARG A 80 11.61 -6.59 8.60
CA ARG A 80 12.09 -7.77 9.34
C ARG A 80 10.98 -8.80 9.52
N TRP A 81 9.77 -8.37 9.91
CA TRP A 81 8.62 -9.25 10.05
C TRP A 81 8.24 -9.94 8.73
N ARG A 82 8.25 -9.21 7.60
CA ARG A 82 8.01 -9.81 6.28
C ARG A 82 9.04 -10.88 5.94
N GLU A 83 10.33 -10.61 6.23
CA GLU A 83 11.41 -11.55 5.97
C GLU A 83 11.27 -12.84 6.79
N GLU A 84 10.79 -12.75 8.02
CA GLU A 84 10.65 -13.89 8.93
C GLU A 84 9.35 -14.67 8.76
N HIS A 85 8.24 -14.00 8.40
CA HIS A 85 6.90 -14.60 8.49
C HIS A 85 6.11 -14.59 7.17
N TRP A 86 6.39 -13.64 6.26
CA TRP A 86 5.60 -13.45 5.05
C TRP A 86 6.28 -14.04 3.82
N TRP A 87 7.50 -13.64 3.54
CA TRP A 87 8.24 -14.06 2.35
C TRP A 87 8.57 -15.56 2.29
N PRO A 88 8.92 -16.28 3.39
CA PRO A 88 9.28 -17.69 3.28
C PRO A 88 8.20 -18.56 2.67
N VAL A 89 6.94 -18.31 3.01
CA VAL A 89 5.78 -19.03 2.46
C VAL A 89 5.61 -18.70 0.98
N LEU A 90 5.64 -17.42 0.63
CA LEU A 90 5.46 -16.98 -0.76
C LEU A 90 6.62 -17.40 -1.66
N ARG A 91 7.85 -17.34 -1.18
CA ARG A 91 9.04 -17.82 -1.92
C ARG A 91 8.96 -19.31 -2.21
N THR A 92 8.37 -20.09 -1.32
CA THR A 92 8.12 -21.53 -1.55
C THR A 92 7.00 -21.75 -2.56
N GLN A 93 5.92 -20.97 -2.46
CA GLN A 93 4.75 -21.07 -3.34
C GLN A 93 5.03 -20.54 -4.74
N TYR A 94 5.85 -19.49 -4.84
CA TYR A 94 6.21 -18.79 -6.07
C TYR A 94 7.74 -18.77 -6.25
N PRO A 95 8.34 -19.88 -6.70
CA PRO A 95 9.78 -19.93 -6.99
C PRO A 95 10.12 -18.93 -8.11
N PRO A 96 11.38 -18.44 -8.18
CA PRO A 96 11.81 -17.56 -9.25
C PRO A 96 11.53 -18.17 -10.61
N VAL A 97 10.99 -17.36 -11.52
CA VAL A 97 10.69 -17.76 -12.89
C VAL A 97 11.22 -16.71 -13.86
N ASP A 98 11.68 -17.17 -15.03
CA ASP A 98 12.00 -16.30 -16.14
C ASP A 98 10.73 -15.78 -16.81
N ASP A 99 10.85 -14.73 -17.62
CA ASP A 99 9.73 -14.23 -18.42
C ASP A 99 9.23 -15.36 -19.35
N PRO A 100 7.99 -15.82 -19.19
CA PRO A 100 7.43 -16.89 -20.01
C PRO A 100 7.10 -16.43 -21.44
N GLY A 101 7.24 -15.14 -21.76
CA GLY A 101 6.88 -14.57 -23.07
C GLY A 101 5.38 -14.58 -23.35
N ASP A 102 4.55 -14.71 -22.34
CA ASP A 102 3.08 -14.83 -22.45
C ASP A 102 2.35 -13.50 -22.28
N GLY A 103 3.13 -12.40 -22.14
CA GLY A 103 2.64 -11.04 -21.95
C GLY A 103 2.19 -10.71 -20.53
N SER A 104 2.25 -11.67 -19.59
CA SER A 104 1.96 -11.39 -18.18
C SER A 104 3.18 -10.77 -17.48
N GLN A 105 2.92 -10.02 -16.41
CA GLN A 105 3.96 -9.46 -15.54
C GLN A 105 4.12 -10.24 -14.23
N ASP A 106 3.58 -11.44 -14.13
CA ASP A 106 3.67 -12.27 -12.93
C ASP A 106 5.12 -12.50 -12.49
N HIS A 107 6.01 -12.81 -13.44
CA HIS A 107 7.42 -13.03 -13.16
C HIS A 107 8.11 -11.81 -12.53
N VAL A 108 7.69 -10.58 -12.89
CA VAL A 108 8.23 -9.34 -12.33
C VAL A 108 7.86 -9.22 -10.84
N LEU A 109 6.60 -9.51 -10.48
CA LEU A 109 6.16 -9.49 -9.07
C LEU A 109 6.77 -10.63 -8.26
N ILE A 110 6.87 -11.83 -8.85
CA ILE A 110 7.51 -12.98 -8.20
C ILE A 110 8.97 -12.66 -7.89
N ALA A 111 9.71 -12.05 -8.80
CA ALA A 111 11.10 -11.64 -8.56
C ALA A 111 11.22 -10.72 -7.33
N ARG A 112 10.25 -9.81 -7.13
CA ARG A 112 10.19 -8.90 -5.97
C ARG A 112 10.06 -9.64 -4.63
N PHE A 113 9.44 -10.82 -4.58
CA PHE A 113 9.34 -11.63 -3.36
C PHE A 113 10.71 -12.17 -2.92
N HIS A 114 11.66 -12.29 -3.85
CA HIS A 114 13.00 -12.79 -3.61
C HIS A 114 14.05 -11.68 -3.40
N GLU A 115 13.66 -10.41 -3.50
CA GLU A 115 14.52 -9.28 -3.16
C GLU A 115 14.68 -9.13 -1.64
N THR A 116 15.78 -8.46 -1.25
CA THR A 116 15.97 -7.96 0.12
C THR A 116 15.46 -6.53 0.19
N TRP A 117 14.59 -6.26 1.15
CA TRP A 117 14.02 -4.94 1.36
C TRP A 117 14.80 -4.18 2.43
N PRO A 118 15.03 -2.86 2.25
CA PRO A 118 15.84 -2.08 3.19
C PRO A 118 15.15 -1.94 4.55
N THR A 119 15.96 -1.99 5.62
CA THR A 119 15.52 -1.82 7.01
C THR A 119 16.09 -0.56 7.67
N ASP A 120 16.88 0.23 6.95
CA ASP A 120 17.67 1.35 7.50
C ASP A 120 17.77 2.55 6.55
N GLU A 121 16.70 2.86 5.81
CA GLU A 121 16.69 4.06 4.97
C GLU A 121 16.84 5.33 5.82
N PRO A 122 17.60 6.34 5.34
CA PRO A 122 17.90 7.56 6.11
C PRO A 122 16.65 8.31 6.58
N TYR A 123 15.56 8.25 5.82
CA TYR A 123 14.32 8.94 6.17
C TYR A 123 13.46 8.19 7.21
N PHE A 124 13.76 6.92 7.54
CA PHE A 124 12.99 6.18 8.56
C PHE A 124 13.06 6.82 9.94
N ALA A 125 14.15 7.54 10.26
CA ALA A 125 14.26 8.26 11.53
C ALA A 125 13.20 9.36 11.69
N ALA A 126 12.88 10.08 10.61
CA ALA A 126 11.89 11.15 10.61
C ALA A 126 10.49 10.64 10.25
N TYR A 127 10.41 9.64 9.39
CA TYR A 127 9.15 9.07 8.86
C TYR A 127 9.15 7.55 9.05
N PRO A 128 9.03 7.04 10.30
CA PRO A 128 9.13 5.60 10.58
C PRO A 128 7.98 4.78 10.00
N ALA A 129 6.81 5.36 9.81
CA ALA A 129 5.64 4.69 9.23
C ALA A 129 5.63 4.79 7.70
N HIS A 130 5.05 3.77 7.02
CA HIS A 130 4.72 3.88 5.59
C HIS A 130 3.36 3.28 5.26
N MET A 131 2.81 3.66 4.10
CA MET A 131 1.45 3.29 3.73
C MET A 131 1.25 3.02 2.23
N HIS A 132 0.12 2.32 1.94
CA HIS A 132 -0.53 2.32 0.63
C HIS A 132 -2.01 2.67 0.77
N ILE A 133 -2.58 3.32 -0.24
CA ILE A 133 -3.99 3.70 -0.28
C ILE A 133 -4.54 3.49 -1.68
N ASP A 134 -5.69 2.82 -1.76
CA ASP A 134 -6.37 2.55 -3.00
C ASP A 134 -7.88 2.74 -2.86
N LEU A 135 -8.48 3.35 -3.88
CA LEU A 135 -9.91 3.61 -3.96
C LEU A 135 -10.43 3.19 -5.33
N LEU A 136 -11.48 2.38 -5.35
CA LEU A 136 -12.20 2.09 -6.60
C LEU A 136 -12.66 3.41 -7.28
N PRO A 137 -12.73 3.46 -8.62
CA PRO A 137 -13.11 4.68 -9.35
C PRO A 137 -14.40 5.32 -8.84
N ARG A 138 -15.41 4.50 -8.47
CA ARG A 138 -16.69 4.99 -7.93
C ARG A 138 -16.59 5.71 -6.57
N ALA A 139 -15.46 5.55 -5.87
CA ALA A 139 -15.20 6.16 -4.57
C ALA A 139 -14.24 7.35 -4.66
N GLN A 140 -13.66 7.60 -5.82
CA GLN A 140 -12.74 8.71 -6.04
C GLN A 140 -13.49 10.05 -6.19
N GLY A 141 -12.75 11.17 -6.03
CA GLY A 141 -13.30 12.52 -6.23
C GLY A 141 -14.25 13.02 -5.13
N GLN A 142 -14.52 12.21 -4.08
CA GLN A 142 -15.47 12.51 -3.00
C GLN A 142 -14.80 12.89 -1.66
N GLY A 143 -13.51 13.22 -1.68
CA GLY A 143 -12.73 13.54 -0.48
C GLY A 143 -12.38 12.34 0.39
N LEU A 144 -12.73 11.11 -0.03
CA LEU A 144 -12.55 9.90 0.77
C LEU A 144 -11.07 9.58 1.02
N GLY A 145 -10.22 9.77 0.02
CA GLY A 145 -8.77 9.57 0.17
C GLY A 145 -8.17 10.46 1.26
N ARG A 146 -8.57 11.75 1.30
CA ARG A 146 -8.15 12.67 2.38
C ARG A 146 -8.60 12.15 3.75
N ARG A 147 -9.86 11.74 3.87
CA ARG A 147 -10.41 11.23 5.14
C ARG A 147 -9.69 9.96 5.61
N LEU A 148 -9.32 9.05 4.70
CA LEU A 148 -8.52 7.86 5.02
C LEU A 148 -7.14 8.24 5.54
N VAL A 149 -6.44 9.17 4.87
CA VAL A 149 -5.13 9.66 5.32
C VAL A 149 -5.25 10.34 6.69
N GLU A 150 -6.25 11.17 6.92
CA GLU A 150 -6.49 11.84 8.20
C GLU A 150 -6.80 10.83 9.32
N THR A 151 -7.59 9.78 9.02
CA THR A 151 -7.90 8.70 9.97
C THR A 151 -6.64 7.92 10.36
N LEU A 152 -5.82 7.53 9.38
CA LEU A 152 -4.55 6.85 9.63
C LEU A 152 -3.59 7.75 10.42
N ALA A 153 -3.44 9.02 10.02
CA ALA A 153 -2.56 9.97 10.68
C ALA A 153 -2.94 10.16 12.16
N ALA A 154 -4.25 10.23 12.48
CA ALA A 154 -4.72 10.29 13.85
C ALA A 154 -4.33 9.04 14.65
N ALA A 155 -4.58 7.85 14.10
CA ALA A 155 -4.22 6.59 14.75
C ALA A 155 -2.70 6.44 14.98
N LEU A 156 -1.88 6.88 14.03
CA LEU A 156 -0.42 6.87 14.16
C LEU A 156 0.07 7.87 15.21
N ARG A 157 -0.52 9.07 15.30
CA ARG A 157 -0.20 10.06 16.34
C ARG A 157 -0.52 9.54 17.74
N GLU A 158 -1.65 8.88 17.93
CA GLU A 158 -2.01 8.23 19.20
C GLU A 158 -0.99 7.18 19.65
N ARG A 159 -0.27 6.58 18.69
CA ARG A 159 0.82 5.62 18.92
C ARG A 159 2.20 6.30 19.06
N GLY A 160 2.27 7.63 19.01
CA GLY A 160 3.52 8.39 19.14
C GLY A 160 4.41 8.36 17.89
N VAL A 161 3.86 8.01 16.72
CA VAL A 161 4.60 7.98 15.46
C VAL A 161 4.82 9.40 14.96
N THR A 162 6.05 9.74 14.60
CA THR A 162 6.48 11.10 14.27
C THR A 162 6.26 11.49 12.81
N GLY A 163 6.21 10.50 11.91
CA GLY A 163 6.08 10.76 10.47
C GLY A 163 5.66 9.55 9.68
N LEU A 164 5.06 9.80 8.53
CA LEU A 164 4.53 8.82 7.59
C LEU A 164 5.12 9.07 6.21
N HIS A 165 5.65 8.05 5.55
CA HIS A 165 6.14 8.17 4.18
C HIS A 165 5.42 7.25 3.21
N LEU A 166 5.64 7.50 1.93
CA LEU A 166 5.22 6.64 0.83
C LEU A 166 6.09 6.85 -0.40
N GLY A 167 6.15 5.84 -1.25
CA GLY A 167 6.68 5.95 -2.60
C GLY A 167 5.55 6.13 -3.62
N VAL A 168 5.74 7.02 -4.59
CA VAL A 168 4.79 7.22 -5.68
C VAL A 168 5.51 7.26 -7.02
N SER A 169 5.01 6.49 -8.00
CA SER A 169 5.57 6.44 -9.35
C SER A 169 5.44 7.79 -10.07
N SER A 170 6.47 8.17 -10.84
CA SER A 170 6.41 9.33 -11.75
C SER A 170 5.29 9.20 -12.79
N ASN A 171 4.87 7.98 -13.10
CA ASN A 171 3.76 7.71 -14.02
C ASN A 171 2.38 7.94 -13.41
N ASN A 172 2.30 8.36 -12.14
CA ASN A 172 1.03 8.67 -11.45
C ASN A 172 0.98 10.14 -11.00
N PRO A 173 0.88 11.11 -11.93
CA PRO A 173 0.82 12.54 -11.60
C PRO A 173 -0.42 12.91 -10.77
N GLY A 174 -1.52 12.15 -10.91
CA GLY A 174 -2.73 12.32 -10.12
C GLY A 174 -2.49 12.06 -8.64
N ALA A 175 -1.82 10.96 -8.30
CA ALA A 175 -1.46 10.63 -6.94
C ALA A 175 -0.44 11.64 -6.36
N ILE A 176 0.56 12.05 -7.12
CA ILE A 176 1.52 13.08 -6.69
C ILE A 176 0.79 14.37 -6.31
N THR A 177 -0.14 14.81 -7.15
CA THR A 177 -0.97 16.00 -6.86
C THR A 177 -1.84 15.80 -5.63
N PHE A 178 -2.46 14.63 -5.48
CA PHE A 178 -3.28 14.30 -4.33
C PHE A 178 -2.46 14.35 -3.02
N TYR A 179 -1.31 13.69 -2.98
CA TYR A 179 -0.46 13.67 -1.78
C TYR A 179 0.01 15.09 -1.39
N GLY A 180 0.39 15.93 -2.35
CA GLY A 180 0.71 17.33 -2.09
C GLY A 180 -0.45 18.10 -1.44
N ARG A 181 -1.70 17.85 -1.88
CA ARG A 181 -2.90 18.50 -1.32
C ARG A 181 -3.26 18.01 0.09
N VAL A 182 -2.85 16.81 0.48
CA VAL A 182 -3.07 16.28 1.84
C VAL A 182 -1.87 16.48 2.76
N GLY A 183 -0.85 17.24 2.31
CA GLY A 183 0.23 17.72 3.16
C GLY A 183 1.56 16.99 3.03
N PHE A 184 1.66 15.97 2.20
CA PHE A 184 2.93 15.30 1.95
C PHE A 184 3.91 16.22 1.18
N ARG A 185 5.18 16.10 1.51
CA ARG A 185 6.29 16.84 0.90
C ARG A 185 7.33 15.89 0.34
N LEU A 186 8.08 16.34 -0.64
CA LEU A 186 9.17 15.58 -1.23
C LEU A 186 10.27 15.32 -0.17
N ILE A 187 10.63 14.05 0.00
CA ILE A 187 11.82 13.61 0.73
C ILE A 187 12.99 13.49 -0.26
N GLU A 188 12.79 12.68 -1.31
CA GLU A 188 13.79 12.47 -2.36
C GLU A 188 13.16 12.09 -3.70
N GLU A 189 13.87 12.32 -4.79
CA GLU A 189 13.55 11.78 -6.11
C GLU A 189 14.31 10.47 -6.34
N THR A 190 13.62 9.50 -6.92
CA THR A 190 14.18 8.19 -7.26
C THR A 190 14.09 7.96 -8.78
N PRO A 191 14.84 7.01 -9.36
CA PRO A 191 14.73 6.70 -10.80
C PRO A 191 13.32 6.28 -11.24
N TRP A 192 12.48 5.77 -10.33
CA TRP A 192 11.13 5.28 -10.62
C TRP A 192 10.03 6.24 -10.17
N GLY A 193 10.35 7.24 -9.33
CA GLY A 193 9.33 8.13 -8.78
C GLY A 193 9.82 9.06 -7.69
N ARG A 194 9.02 9.20 -6.64
CA ARG A 194 9.28 10.10 -5.51
C ARG A 194 8.98 9.43 -4.19
N MET A 195 9.84 9.66 -3.21
CA MET A 195 9.52 9.42 -1.80
C MET A 195 8.93 10.69 -1.21
N LEU A 196 7.76 10.56 -0.60
CA LEU A 196 7.02 11.67 0.01
C LEU A 196 6.82 11.42 1.49
N GLY A 197 6.89 12.46 2.32
CA GLY A 197 6.72 12.41 3.77
C GLY A 197 5.66 13.36 4.29
N LEU A 198 4.93 12.92 5.30
CA LEU A 198 3.98 13.71 6.09
C LEU A 198 4.44 13.74 7.54
N ASP A 199 4.68 14.94 8.06
CA ASP A 199 4.96 15.17 9.46
C ASP A 199 3.69 14.92 10.30
N LEU A 200 3.83 14.15 11.37
CA LEU A 200 2.74 13.81 12.29
C LEU A 200 2.88 14.49 13.66
N THR A 201 3.96 15.26 13.88
CA THR A 201 4.15 16.01 15.13
C THR A 201 3.35 17.30 15.18
#